data_4f1b1b5fa973332713e2253fb62e2e39
#
_entry.id   4f1b1b5fa973332713e2253fb62e2e39
#
_cell.length_a   1.000
_cell.length_b   1.000
_cell.length_c   1.000
_cell.angle_alpha   90.00
_cell.angle_beta   90.00
_cell.angle_gamma   90.00
#
_symmetry.space_group_name_H-M   'P 1'
#
loop_
_entity.id
_entity.type
_entity.pdbx_description
1 polymer ?
#
loop_
_entity_poly.entity_id
_entity_poly.type
_entity_poly.pdbx_seq_one_letter_code
_entity_poly.pdbx_strand_id
1 'polypeptide(L)'
;MTVSEAELCRLAAIVTAEREDLPEQGLPPSLLSDLMEQIRCDAITFQGMDSRQQEYWFLQGFPEDDEEPDPELARTLGQAHWQHYWDTLNCSYPDRTGDLRSVVRISDFYSARQWRSTGMYTDVYRPQELKHELLLCLPESAAPNRSPGRTVRLYFFRLSGPEFSERDRALLTLIRPHLHQAYLDAERRRSPGPGLTPRQMQLLRLVADGHTNAQIARRLGLSEGTVRTHLENIFSRLQVTSRTAAVLHAFPDQVA
;
A
#
# COMPACT_ATOMS: atom_id res chain seq x y z
N MET A 1 -29.30 3.21 -1.67
CA MET A 1 -29.07 4.62 -1.26
C MET A 1 -28.17 5.23 -2.31
N THR A 2 -28.57 6.36 -2.89
CA THR A 2 -27.81 7.04 -3.95
C THR A 2 -26.85 8.05 -3.33
N VAL A 3 -25.63 8.14 -3.85
CA VAL A 3 -24.69 9.20 -3.55
C VAL A 3 -25.27 10.49 -4.12
N SER A 4 -25.31 11.57 -3.33
CA SER A 4 -25.87 12.85 -3.75
C SER A 4 -24.90 13.63 -4.65
N GLU A 5 -25.43 14.56 -5.45
CA GLU A 5 -24.61 15.44 -6.31
C GLU A 5 -23.59 16.26 -5.49
N ALA A 6 -23.98 16.75 -4.31
CA ALA A 6 -23.08 17.47 -3.42
C ALA A 6 -21.92 16.60 -2.90
N GLU A 7 -22.13 15.30 -2.72
CA GLU A 7 -21.09 14.35 -2.34
C GLU A 7 -20.14 14.05 -3.51
N LEU A 8 -20.67 13.91 -4.71
CA LEU A 8 -19.85 13.77 -5.91
C LEU A 8 -18.98 15.01 -6.16
N CYS A 9 -19.53 16.22 -5.96
CA CYS A 9 -18.74 17.45 -6.05
C CYS A 9 -17.61 17.49 -5.00
N ARG A 10 -17.88 17.08 -3.76
CA ARG A 10 -16.84 16.99 -2.73
C ARG A 10 -15.77 15.96 -3.08
N LEU A 11 -16.17 14.77 -3.56
CA LEU A 11 -15.19 13.76 -4.03
C LEU A 11 -14.34 14.31 -5.18
N ALA A 12 -14.93 15.01 -6.13
CA ALA A 12 -14.19 15.63 -7.23
C ALA A 12 -13.18 16.67 -6.70
N ALA A 13 -13.57 17.50 -5.72
CA ALA A 13 -12.66 18.45 -5.10
C ALA A 13 -11.49 17.76 -4.38
N ILE A 14 -11.75 16.67 -3.64
CA ILE A 14 -10.70 15.86 -2.99
C ILE A 14 -9.69 15.31 -4.00
N VAL A 15 -10.19 14.84 -5.15
CA VAL A 15 -9.37 14.23 -6.20
C VAL A 15 -8.52 15.24 -6.95
N THR A 16 -9.06 16.45 -7.18
CA THR A 16 -8.41 17.50 -7.99
C THR A 16 -7.57 18.46 -7.18
N ALA A 17 -7.60 18.39 -5.84
CA ALA A 17 -6.81 19.26 -4.98
C ALA A 17 -5.31 19.05 -5.20
N GLU A 18 -4.59 20.12 -5.50
CA GLU A 18 -3.14 20.12 -5.46
C GLU A 18 -2.68 20.07 -3.99
N ARG A 19 -1.69 19.21 -3.70
CA ARG A 19 -1.21 18.95 -2.34
C ARG A 19 0.30 19.07 -2.28
N GLU A 20 0.78 19.86 -1.34
CA GLU A 20 2.20 20.11 -1.11
C GLU A 20 2.76 19.30 0.07
N ASP A 21 1.89 18.82 0.94
CA ASP A 21 2.17 18.09 2.19
C ASP A 21 2.50 16.60 1.95
N LEU A 22 3.52 16.32 1.15
CA LEU A 22 3.91 14.96 0.82
C LEU A 22 4.77 14.36 1.93
N PRO A 23 4.32 13.29 2.62
CA PRO A 23 5.12 12.61 3.63
C PRO A 23 6.25 11.80 2.97
N GLU A 24 7.22 11.35 3.75
CA GLU A 24 8.26 10.42 3.26
C GLU A 24 7.67 9.12 2.70
N GLN A 25 6.60 8.62 3.30
CA GLN A 25 5.85 7.44 2.83
C GLN A 25 4.34 7.65 3.02
N GLY A 26 3.53 6.98 2.21
CA GLY A 26 2.09 7.03 2.35
C GLY A 26 1.39 8.08 1.47
N LEU A 27 0.28 8.61 1.93
CA LEU A 27 -0.54 9.63 1.27
C LEU A 27 -0.38 10.97 1.97
N PRO A 28 -0.63 12.11 1.26
CA PRO A 28 -0.66 13.43 1.91
C PRO A 28 -1.60 13.46 3.12
N PRO A 29 -1.18 13.97 4.28
CA PRO A 29 -2.03 14.13 5.45
C PRO A 29 -3.31 14.90 5.15
N SER A 30 -3.25 15.94 4.32
CA SER A 30 -4.43 16.69 3.86
C SER A 30 -5.43 15.82 3.11
N LEU A 31 -4.97 14.84 2.32
CA LEU A 31 -5.86 13.88 1.65
C LEU A 31 -6.54 12.94 2.65
N LEU A 32 -5.80 12.47 3.65
CA LEU A 32 -6.36 11.61 4.71
C LEU A 32 -7.37 12.39 5.56
N SER A 33 -7.11 13.67 5.84
CA SER A 33 -8.04 14.57 6.53
C SER A 33 -9.37 14.72 5.77
N ASP A 34 -9.31 15.01 4.47
CA ASP A 34 -10.49 15.12 3.62
C ASP A 34 -11.28 13.80 3.56
N LEU A 35 -10.59 12.67 3.49
CA LEU A 35 -11.22 11.36 3.51
C LEU A 35 -11.90 11.08 4.85
N MET A 36 -11.24 11.44 5.96
CA MET A 36 -11.78 11.26 7.30
C MET A 36 -13.08 12.06 7.50
N GLU A 37 -13.11 13.30 7.05
CA GLU A 37 -14.31 14.15 7.09
C GLU A 37 -15.43 13.59 6.19
N GLN A 38 -15.10 13.17 4.96
CA GLN A 38 -16.07 12.66 3.99
C GLN A 38 -16.72 11.34 4.42
N ILE A 39 -15.92 10.42 5.00
CA ILE A 39 -16.35 9.10 5.47
C ILE A 39 -16.87 9.16 6.91
N ARG A 40 -16.53 10.23 7.66
CA ARG A 40 -16.88 10.42 9.07
C ARG A 40 -16.36 9.25 9.92
N CYS A 41 -15.07 9.01 9.87
CA CYS A 41 -14.37 8.05 10.71
C CYS A 41 -13.52 8.77 11.76
N ASP A 42 -13.09 8.04 12.78
CA ASP A 42 -12.29 8.58 13.89
C ASP A 42 -10.80 8.41 13.65
N ALA A 43 -10.40 7.41 12.83
CA ALA A 43 -9.01 7.17 12.46
C ALA A 43 -8.91 6.50 11.08
N ILE A 44 -7.76 6.73 10.42
CA ILE A 44 -7.35 6.05 9.19
C ILE A 44 -5.98 5.45 9.41
N THR A 45 -5.79 4.21 8.97
CA THR A 45 -4.45 3.61 8.84
C THR A 45 -4.20 3.31 7.37
N PHE A 46 -3.12 3.85 6.83
CA PHE A 46 -2.65 3.55 5.49
C PHE A 46 -1.33 2.79 5.59
N GLN A 47 -1.28 1.59 5.02
CA GLN A 47 -0.12 0.72 5.16
C GLN A 47 0.19 -0.08 3.91
N GLY A 48 1.48 -0.32 3.70
CA GLY A 48 1.96 -1.30 2.74
C GLY A 48 2.41 -2.56 3.48
N MET A 49 1.92 -3.72 3.05
CA MET A 49 2.18 -4.97 3.76
C MET A 49 2.44 -6.15 2.81
N ASP A 50 3.29 -7.07 3.27
CA ASP A 50 3.47 -8.38 2.68
C ASP A 50 2.93 -9.44 3.63
N SER A 51 1.76 -9.99 3.31
CA SER A 51 1.08 -10.97 4.15
C SER A 51 1.80 -12.32 4.23
N ARG A 52 2.66 -12.65 3.26
CA ARG A 52 3.43 -13.90 3.25
C ARG A 52 4.69 -13.80 4.10
N GLN A 53 5.32 -12.61 4.08
CA GLN A 53 6.51 -12.35 4.90
C GLN A 53 6.15 -11.80 6.28
N GLN A 54 4.87 -11.46 6.49
CA GLN A 54 4.36 -10.86 7.75
C GLN A 54 5.11 -9.57 8.09
N GLU A 55 5.26 -8.71 7.08
CA GLU A 55 6.01 -7.46 7.20
C GLU A 55 5.20 -6.27 6.69
N TYR A 56 5.44 -5.12 7.31
CA TYR A 56 5.00 -3.83 6.81
C TYR A 56 6.20 -3.10 6.23
N TRP A 57 6.07 -2.55 5.01
CA TRP A 57 7.14 -1.68 4.49
C TRP A 57 6.86 -0.20 4.72
N PHE A 58 5.63 0.15 5.09
CA PHE A 58 5.28 1.43 5.71
C PHE A 58 3.98 1.30 6.49
N LEU A 59 3.81 2.18 7.47
CA LEU A 59 2.61 2.34 8.27
C LEU A 59 2.42 3.83 8.54
N GLN A 60 1.27 4.37 8.16
CA GLN A 60 0.88 5.77 8.38
C GLN A 60 -0.46 5.78 9.11
N GLY A 61 -0.48 6.30 10.33
CA GLY A 61 -1.69 6.62 11.09
C GLY A 61 -2.19 8.03 10.78
N PHE A 62 -3.50 8.25 10.88
CA PHE A 62 -4.11 9.57 10.82
C PHE A 62 -5.38 9.61 11.67
N PRO A 63 -5.60 10.66 12.53
CA PRO A 63 -4.67 11.78 12.75
C PRO A 63 -3.32 11.30 13.28
N GLU A 64 -2.30 12.11 13.04
CA GLU A 64 -0.98 11.86 13.62
C GLU A 64 -1.08 12.14 15.13
N ASP A 65 -0.65 11.18 15.93
CA ASP A 65 -0.53 11.40 17.38
C ASP A 65 0.70 12.26 17.68
N ASP A 66 0.53 13.27 18.53
CA ASP A 66 1.64 14.12 18.99
C ASP A 66 2.64 13.33 19.87
N GLU A 67 2.22 12.20 20.43
CA GLU A 67 3.04 11.30 21.21
C GLU A 67 3.52 10.11 20.36
N GLU A 68 4.82 9.83 20.40
CA GLU A 68 5.33 8.60 19.78
C GLU A 68 4.64 7.38 20.43
N PRO A 69 4.08 6.47 19.62
CA PRO A 69 3.44 5.26 20.17
C PRO A 69 4.44 4.46 20.99
N ASP A 70 3.99 3.94 22.12
CA ASP A 70 4.81 3.03 22.94
C ASP A 70 5.35 1.88 22.07
N PRO A 71 6.69 1.79 21.87
CA PRO A 71 7.29 0.80 20.99
C PRO A 71 6.99 -0.64 21.39
N GLU A 72 6.79 -0.89 22.70
CA GLU A 72 6.44 -2.23 23.18
C GLU A 72 4.99 -2.57 22.86
N LEU A 73 4.07 -1.63 23.02
CA LEU A 73 2.69 -1.79 22.62
C LEU A 73 2.57 -1.98 21.10
N ALA A 74 3.23 -1.16 20.30
CA ALA A 74 3.24 -1.27 18.84
C ALA A 74 3.76 -2.63 18.38
N ARG A 75 4.84 -3.13 18.99
CA ARG A 75 5.39 -4.47 18.72
C ARG A 75 4.41 -5.56 19.08
N THR A 76 3.76 -5.46 20.25
CA THR A 76 2.79 -6.44 20.72
C THR A 76 1.57 -6.52 19.82
N LEU A 77 1.00 -5.38 19.43
CA LEU A 77 -0.13 -5.30 18.51
C LEU A 77 0.24 -5.85 17.10
N GLY A 78 1.43 -5.55 16.61
CA GLY A 78 1.93 -6.08 15.34
C GLY A 78 2.09 -7.60 15.36
N GLN A 79 2.63 -8.17 16.44
CA GLN A 79 2.74 -9.62 16.61
C GLN A 79 1.36 -10.28 16.69
N ALA A 80 0.44 -9.73 17.48
CA ALA A 80 -0.92 -10.24 17.59
C ALA A 80 -1.67 -10.16 16.26
N HIS A 81 -1.50 -9.07 15.50
CA HIS A 81 -2.09 -8.95 14.16
C HIS A 81 -1.64 -10.08 13.25
N TRP A 82 -0.35 -10.35 13.13
CA TRP A 82 0.17 -11.43 12.29
C TRP A 82 -0.22 -12.82 12.78
N GLN A 83 -0.29 -13.02 14.09
CA GLN A 83 -0.75 -14.28 14.69
C GLN A 83 -2.18 -14.63 14.25
N HIS A 84 -3.08 -13.63 14.17
CA HIS A 84 -4.50 -13.83 13.84
C HIS A 84 -4.86 -13.53 12.39
N TYR A 85 -3.93 -13.03 11.58
CA TYR A 85 -4.18 -12.53 10.23
C TYR A 85 -4.90 -13.53 9.33
N TRP A 86 -4.36 -14.75 9.22
CA TRP A 86 -4.91 -15.76 8.33
C TRP A 86 -6.21 -16.37 8.83
N ASP A 87 -6.48 -16.36 10.13
CA ASP A 87 -7.71 -16.86 10.73
C ASP A 87 -8.83 -15.81 10.71
N THR A 88 -8.49 -14.56 10.37
CA THR A 88 -9.43 -13.44 10.32
C THR A 88 -9.83 -13.14 8.88
N LEU A 89 -11.10 -13.40 8.54
CA LEU A 89 -11.59 -13.36 7.17
C LEU A 89 -11.48 -11.97 6.52
N ASN A 90 -11.89 -10.90 7.20
CA ASN A 90 -11.79 -9.53 6.65
C ASN A 90 -10.33 -9.13 6.39
N CYS A 91 -9.39 -9.49 7.26
CA CYS A 91 -7.97 -9.19 7.08
C CYS A 91 -7.37 -9.97 5.90
N SER A 92 -7.62 -11.28 5.83
CA SER A 92 -7.05 -12.17 4.82
C SER A 92 -7.85 -12.22 3.51
N TYR A 93 -9.02 -11.58 3.44
CA TYR A 93 -9.90 -11.60 2.26
C TYR A 93 -9.20 -11.26 0.94
N PRO A 94 -8.42 -10.17 0.84
CA PRO A 94 -7.75 -9.81 -0.41
C PRO A 94 -6.73 -10.85 -0.87
N ASP A 95 -6.04 -11.49 0.08
CA ASP A 95 -5.02 -12.51 -0.22
C ASP A 95 -5.64 -13.86 -0.61
N ARG A 96 -6.77 -14.21 0.02
CA ARG A 96 -7.49 -15.46 -0.26
C ARG A 96 -8.22 -15.42 -1.59
N THR A 97 -8.79 -14.28 -1.95
CA THR A 97 -9.66 -14.12 -3.12
C THR A 97 -8.96 -13.48 -4.32
N GLY A 98 -7.87 -12.73 -4.08
CA GLY A 98 -7.25 -11.86 -5.09
C GLY A 98 -8.08 -10.61 -5.39
N ASP A 99 -9.19 -10.40 -4.68
CA ASP A 99 -10.04 -9.23 -4.87
C ASP A 99 -9.45 -8.01 -4.14
N LEU A 100 -8.94 -7.08 -4.90
CA LEU A 100 -8.47 -5.78 -4.42
C LEU A 100 -9.43 -4.65 -4.80
N ARG A 101 -10.63 -4.96 -5.25
CA ARG A 101 -11.61 -3.96 -5.72
C ARG A 101 -12.70 -3.68 -4.71
N SER A 102 -13.12 -4.70 -4.01
CA SER A 102 -14.19 -4.58 -3.02
C SER A 102 -13.74 -3.79 -1.80
N VAL A 103 -14.62 -2.93 -1.32
CA VAL A 103 -14.52 -2.29 -0.01
C VAL A 103 -15.32 -3.13 0.97
N VAL A 104 -14.66 -3.64 2.00
CA VAL A 104 -15.25 -4.63 2.91
C VAL A 104 -15.33 -4.13 4.35
N ARG A 105 -16.31 -4.63 5.10
CA ARG A 105 -16.50 -4.37 6.54
C ARG A 105 -16.34 -5.68 7.31
N ILE A 106 -16.11 -5.58 8.59
CA ILE A 106 -16.12 -6.74 9.49
C ILE A 106 -17.45 -7.49 9.42
N SER A 107 -18.57 -6.76 9.36
CA SER A 107 -19.92 -7.36 9.30
C SER A 107 -20.26 -8.09 8.02
N ASP A 108 -19.49 -7.95 6.96
CA ASP A 108 -19.63 -8.76 5.75
C ASP A 108 -19.22 -10.23 5.99
N PHE A 109 -18.43 -10.48 7.05
CA PHE A 109 -17.85 -11.80 7.37
C PHE A 109 -18.33 -12.37 8.69
N TYR A 110 -18.67 -11.50 9.67
CA TYR A 110 -18.97 -11.89 11.03
C TYR A 110 -20.21 -11.19 11.58
N SER A 111 -21.03 -11.92 12.31
CA SER A 111 -21.94 -11.28 13.26
C SER A 111 -21.14 -10.65 14.42
N ALA A 112 -21.73 -9.68 15.11
CA ALA A 112 -21.06 -9.02 16.25
C ALA A 112 -20.60 -10.00 17.34
N ARG A 113 -21.35 -11.11 17.55
CA ARG A 113 -20.96 -12.15 18.51
C ARG A 113 -19.74 -12.95 18.05
N GLN A 114 -19.74 -13.36 16.77
CA GLN A 114 -18.60 -14.08 16.17
C GLN A 114 -17.34 -13.23 16.18
N TRP A 115 -17.46 -11.96 15.78
CA TRP A 115 -16.33 -11.04 15.78
C TRP A 115 -15.66 -10.92 17.17
N ARG A 116 -16.48 -10.70 18.20
CA ARG A 116 -15.97 -10.57 19.58
C ARG A 116 -15.32 -11.83 20.13
N SER A 117 -15.52 -13.00 19.52
CA SER A 117 -14.88 -14.25 19.88
C SER A 117 -13.59 -14.54 19.13
N THR A 118 -13.18 -13.69 18.19
CA THR A 118 -11.91 -13.84 17.45
C THR A 118 -10.73 -13.36 18.28
N GLY A 119 -9.56 -13.97 18.08
CA GLY A 119 -8.31 -13.49 18.67
C GLY A 119 -7.95 -12.08 18.15
N MET A 120 -8.22 -11.79 16.87
CA MET A 120 -8.00 -10.46 16.30
C MET A 120 -8.75 -9.38 17.10
N TYR A 121 -10.03 -9.60 17.40
CA TYR A 121 -10.77 -8.66 18.24
C TYR A 121 -10.17 -8.52 19.64
N THR A 122 -9.88 -9.64 20.30
CA THR A 122 -9.43 -9.63 21.69
C THR A 122 -8.07 -8.97 21.88
N ASP A 123 -7.13 -9.27 20.98
CA ASP A 123 -5.73 -8.93 21.16
C ASP A 123 -5.30 -7.67 20.36
N VAL A 124 -6.08 -7.28 19.34
CA VAL A 124 -5.74 -6.12 18.51
C VAL A 124 -6.79 -5.02 18.60
N TYR A 125 -8.08 -5.33 18.37
CA TYR A 125 -9.12 -4.30 18.25
C TYR A 125 -9.58 -3.75 19.60
N ARG A 126 -9.83 -4.63 20.55
CA ARG A 126 -10.32 -4.24 21.87
C ARG A 126 -9.35 -3.36 22.65
N PRO A 127 -8.03 -3.63 22.68
CA PRO A 127 -7.07 -2.75 23.35
C PRO A 127 -6.99 -1.35 22.75
N GLN A 128 -7.31 -1.20 21.47
CA GLN A 128 -7.33 0.07 20.75
C GLN A 128 -8.74 0.69 20.66
N GLU A 129 -9.74 0.12 21.34
CA GLU A 129 -11.13 0.56 21.34
C GLU A 129 -11.78 0.61 19.95
N LEU A 130 -11.22 -0.07 18.95
CA LEU A 130 -11.72 -0.09 17.57
C LEU A 130 -13.02 -0.88 17.49
N LYS A 131 -14.09 -0.24 17.01
CA LYS A 131 -15.44 -0.81 17.00
C LYS A 131 -15.89 -1.25 15.61
N HIS A 132 -15.65 -0.41 14.61
CA HIS A 132 -16.03 -0.67 13.25
C HIS A 132 -14.85 -0.41 12.31
N GLU A 133 -14.74 -1.21 11.27
CA GLU A 133 -13.73 -1.10 10.23
C GLU A 133 -14.36 -1.09 8.86
N LEU A 134 -13.80 -0.27 7.97
CA LEU A 134 -14.03 -0.31 6.54
C LEU A 134 -12.67 -0.40 5.85
N LEU A 135 -12.44 -1.47 5.11
CA LEU A 135 -11.17 -1.78 4.45
C LEU A 135 -11.25 -1.56 2.94
N LEU A 136 -10.30 -0.79 2.43
CA LEU A 136 -10.03 -0.61 1.00
C LEU A 136 -8.64 -1.14 0.66
N CYS A 137 -8.54 -2.01 -0.34
CA CYS A 137 -7.26 -2.51 -0.85
C CYS A 137 -6.87 -1.87 -2.18
N LEU A 138 -5.57 -1.63 -2.35
CA LEU A 138 -4.97 -1.14 -3.57
C LEU A 138 -3.82 -2.07 -3.99
N PRO A 139 -3.56 -2.21 -5.30
CA PRO A 139 -2.33 -2.86 -5.77
C PRO A 139 -1.10 -2.03 -5.38
N GLU A 140 0.01 -2.69 -5.05
CA GLU A 140 1.30 -2.03 -4.78
C GLU A 140 1.81 -1.22 -5.98
N SER A 141 1.52 -1.68 -7.20
CA SER A 141 1.98 -1.05 -8.43
C SER A 141 0.92 -1.09 -9.53
N ALA A 142 1.11 -0.28 -10.57
CA ALA A 142 0.28 -0.31 -11.78
C ALA A 142 0.55 -1.56 -12.65
N ALA A 143 1.67 -2.27 -12.46
CA ALA A 143 2.04 -3.43 -13.25
C ALA A 143 1.15 -4.65 -12.90
N PRO A 144 0.77 -5.46 -13.91
CA PRO A 144 -0.05 -6.65 -13.70
C PRO A 144 0.68 -7.77 -12.93
N ASN A 145 2.02 -7.74 -12.92
CA ASN A 145 2.86 -8.76 -12.29
C ASN A 145 3.18 -8.36 -10.84
N ARG A 146 2.23 -8.61 -9.95
CA ARG A 146 2.36 -8.32 -8.51
C ARG A 146 3.08 -9.43 -7.78
N SER A 147 3.89 -9.06 -6.79
CA SER A 147 4.37 -10.02 -5.81
C SER A 147 3.18 -10.55 -5.00
N PRO A 148 2.92 -11.87 -4.99
CA PRO A 148 1.81 -12.41 -4.22
C PRO A 148 1.95 -12.05 -2.73
N GLY A 149 0.87 -11.54 -2.12
CA GLY A 149 0.85 -11.13 -0.71
C GLY A 149 1.16 -9.64 -0.49
N ARG A 150 1.71 -8.94 -1.49
CA ARG A 150 2.01 -7.50 -1.36
C ARG A 150 0.81 -6.65 -1.78
N THR A 151 0.31 -5.88 -0.83
CA THR A 151 -0.86 -4.99 -1.02
C THR A 151 -0.68 -3.70 -0.24
N VAL A 152 -1.37 -2.68 -0.68
CA VAL A 152 -1.50 -1.40 0.03
C VAL A 152 -2.93 -1.29 0.52
N ARG A 153 -3.12 -0.92 1.77
CA ARG A 153 -4.43 -0.94 2.41
C ARG A 153 -4.72 0.35 3.16
N LEU A 154 -5.95 0.82 3.00
CA LEU A 154 -6.53 1.87 3.84
C LEU A 154 -7.59 1.25 4.73
N TYR A 155 -7.42 1.43 6.02
CA TYR A 155 -8.38 1.07 7.05
C TYR A 155 -9.00 2.35 7.58
N PHE A 156 -10.31 2.39 7.63
CA PHE A 156 -11.08 3.47 8.24
C PHE A 156 -11.74 2.91 9.50
N PHE A 157 -11.55 3.57 10.62
CA PHE A 157 -12.04 3.09 11.90
C PHE A 157 -13.06 4.04 12.53
N ARG A 158 -14.05 3.45 13.22
CA ARG A 158 -14.90 4.16 14.17
C ARG A 158 -14.74 3.56 15.54
N LEU A 159 -14.51 4.43 16.53
CA LEU A 159 -14.42 4.06 17.95
C LEU A 159 -15.80 4.03 18.59
N SER A 160 -16.78 4.74 17.99
CA SER A 160 -18.14 4.84 18.49
C SER A 160 -19.17 4.97 17.37
N GLY A 161 -20.45 5.04 17.74
CA GLY A 161 -21.54 5.29 16.79
C GLY A 161 -21.94 4.08 15.93
N PRO A 162 -22.64 4.33 14.80
CA PRO A 162 -23.11 3.29 13.90
C PRO A 162 -22.01 2.75 13.02
N GLU A 163 -22.20 1.55 12.52
CA GLU A 163 -21.32 0.96 11.50
C GLU A 163 -21.32 1.77 10.20
N PHE A 164 -20.27 1.58 9.41
CA PHE A 164 -20.16 2.15 8.06
C PHE A 164 -21.30 1.67 7.17
N SER A 165 -21.90 2.61 6.46
CA SER A 165 -23.08 2.38 5.62
C SER A 165 -22.69 1.95 4.20
N GLU A 166 -23.68 1.50 3.42
CA GLU A 166 -23.51 1.28 1.98
C GLU A 166 -23.14 2.56 1.21
N ARG A 167 -23.53 3.74 1.75
CA ARG A 167 -23.10 5.03 1.21
C ARG A 167 -21.59 5.21 1.36
N ASP A 168 -21.03 4.93 2.55
CA ASP A 168 -19.59 5.06 2.81
C ASP A 168 -18.79 4.11 1.91
N ARG A 169 -19.28 2.89 1.75
CA ARG A 169 -18.73 1.91 0.81
C ARG A 169 -18.74 2.41 -0.64
N ALA A 170 -19.86 2.97 -1.10
CA ALA A 170 -19.99 3.49 -2.46
C ALA A 170 -19.04 4.67 -2.71
N LEU A 171 -18.90 5.60 -1.75
CA LEU A 171 -17.96 6.71 -1.85
C LEU A 171 -16.51 6.23 -2.00
N LEU A 172 -16.07 5.28 -1.16
CA LEU A 172 -14.73 4.72 -1.26
C LEU A 172 -14.52 3.94 -2.56
N THR A 173 -15.52 3.22 -3.04
CA THR A 173 -15.46 2.52 -4.33
C THR A 173 -15.26 3.50 -5.49
N LEU A 174 -15.94 4.65 -5.46
CA LEU A 174 -15.83 5.70 -6.48
C LEU A 174 -14.45 6.38 -6.46
N ILE A 175 -13.93 6.71 -5.28
CA ILE A 175 -12.66 7.42 -5.15
C ILE A 175 -11.43 6.51 -5.26
N ARG A 176 -11.61 5.20 -5.10
CA ARG A 176 -10.53 4.20 -5.10
C ARG A 176 -9.52 4.33 -6.25
N PRO A 177 -9.91 4.49 -7.53
CA PRO A 177 -8.94 4.66 -8.62
C PRO A 177 -8.04 5.87 -8.44
N HIS A 178 -8.59 6.95 -7.90
CA HIS A 178 -7.86 8.19 -7.64
C HIS A 178 -6.91 8.07 -6.45
N LEU A 179 -7.33 7.37 -5.38
CA LEU A 179 -6.44 7.05 -4.26
C LEU A 179 -5.27 6.19 -4.71
N HIS A 180 -5.52 5.20 -5.58
CA HIS A 180 -4.45 4.39 -6.15
C HIS A 180 -3.51 5.24 -7.00
N GLN A 181 -4.03 6.15 -7.83
CA GLN A 181 -3.21 7.05 -8.63
C GLN A 181 -2.39 8.00 -7.76
N ALA A 182 -2.99 8.59 -6.73
CA ALA A 182 -2.30 9.45 -5.77
C ALA A 182 -1.15 8.71 -5.05
N TYR A 183 -1.38 7.47 -4.65
CA TYR A 183 -0.33 6.61 -4.08
C TYR A 183 0.80 6.36 -5.07
N LEU A 184 0.48 5.97 -6.32
CA LEU A 184 1.50 5.73 -7.34
C LEU A 184 2.28 6.99 -7.70
N ASP A 185 1.64 8.15 -7.71
CA ASP A 185 2.29 9.44 -7.96
C ASP A 185 3.21 9.83 -6.79
N ALA A 186 2.77 9.58 -5.55
CA ALA A 186 3.60 9.77 -4.38
C ALA A 186 4.83 8.86 -4.41
N GLU A 187 4.66 7.57 -4.73
CA GLU A 187 5.78 6.63 -4.88
C GLU A 187 6.76 7.03 -5.99
N ARG A 188 6.26 7.51 -7.12
CA ARG A 188 7.11 8.02 -8.23
C ARG A 188 7.94 9.23 -7.83
N ARG A 189 7.38 10.16 -7.05
CA ARG A 189 8.11 11.35 -6.59
C ARG A 189 9.18 11.01 -5.56
N ARG A 190 8.91 10.05 -4.66
CA ARG A 190 9.86 9.60 -3.62
C ARG A 190 11.01 8.79 -4.19
N SER A 191 10.72 8.01 -5.21
CA SER A 191 11.72 7.24 -5.94
C SER A 191 11.81 7.79 -7.36
N PRO A 192 12.48 8.92 -7.58
CA PRO A 192 12.71 9.45 -8.91
C PRO A 192 13.60 8.53 -9.75
N GLY A 193 14.05 7.44 -9.18
CA GLY A 193 14.75 6.37 -9.87
C GLY A 193 13.78 5.33 -10.48
N PRO A 194 14.30 4.50 -11.35
CA PRO A 194 13.54 3.61 -12.24
C PRO A 194 12.88 2.41 -11.56
N GLY A 195 12.16 2.54 -10.47
CA GLY A 195 11.36 1.47 -9.82
C GLY A 195 12.09 0.12 -9.63
N LEU A 196 13.41 0.14 -9.62
CA LEU A 196 14.26 -1.04 -9.56
C LEU A 196 14.54 -1.41 -8.11
N THR A 197 14.56 -2.70 -7.81
CA THR A 197 15.02 -3.19 -6.51
C THR A 197 16.49 -2.83 -6.28
N PRO A 198 16.97 -2.76 -5.02
CA PRO A 198 18.39 -2.53 -4.73
C PRO A 198 19.32 -3.48 -5.50
N ARG A 199 18.90 -4.73 -5.68
CA ARG A 199 19.66 -5.73 -6.44
C ARG A 199 19.67 -5.45 -7.94
N GLN A 200 18.54 -5.01 -8.50
CA GLN A 200 18.45 -4.60 -9.90
C GLN A 200 19.24 -3.32 -10.15
N MET A 201 19.18 -2.38 -9.22
CA MET A 201 20.00 -1.15 -9.28
C MET A 201 21.49 -1.45 -9.21
N GLN A 202 21.92 -2.36 -8.32
CA GLN A 202 23.31 -2.82 -8.26
C GLN A 202 23.76 -3.44 -9.58
N LEU A 203 22.90 -4.29 -10.18
CA LEU A 203 23.19 -4.91 -11.46
C LEU A 203 23.29 -3.86 -12.57
N LEU A 204 22.38 -2.89 -12.60
CA LEU A 204 22.36 -1.85 -13.61
C LEU A 204 23.54 -0.87 -13.49
N ARG A 205 24.04 -0.62 -12.27
CA ARG A 205 25.31 0.11 -12.06
C ARG A 205 26.50 -0.60 -12.72
N LEU A 206 26.62 -1.93 -12.53
CA LEU A 206 27.66 -2.72 -13.21
C LEU A 206 27.51 -2.69 -14.74
N VAL A 207 26.27 -2.60 -15.22
CA VAL A 207 26.00 -2.37 -16.65
C VAL A 207 26.50 -1.01 -17.11
N ALA A 208 26.25 0.04 -16.34
CA ALA A 208 26.72 1.40 -16.60
C ALA A 208 28.26 1.49 -16.61
N ASP A 209 28.90 0.74 -15.71
CA ASP A 209 30.36 0.58 -15.66
C ASP A 209 30.95 -0.24 -16.83
N GLY A 210 30.13 -0.68 -17.78
CA GLY A 210 30.57 -1.38 -18.99
C GLY A 210 30.81 -2.88 -18.82
N HIS A 211 30.44 -3.49 -17.70
CA HIS A 211 30.66 -4.92 -17.45
C HIS A 211 29.77 -5.81 -18.33
N THR A 212 30.33 -6.89 -18.90
CA THR A 212 29.59 -7.92 -19.61
C THR A 212 28.76 -8.78 -18.65
N ASN A 213 27.75 -9.51 -19.18
CA ASN A 213 26.93 -10.40 -18.35
C ASN A 213 27.75 -11.45 -17.58
N ALA A 214 28.81 -11.98 -18.21
CA ALA A 214 29.76 -12.91 -17.58
C ALA A 214 30.52 -12.27 -16.41
N GLN A 215 30.94 -11.01 -16.55
CA GLN A 215 31.62 -10.27 -15.48
C GLN A 215 30.67 -9.93 -14.34
N ILE A 216 29.44 -9.52 -14.67
CA ILE A 216 28.38 -9.26 -13.68
C ILE A 216 28.05 -10.52 -12.91
N ALA A 217 27.84 -11.64 -13.63
CA ALA A 217 27.57 -12.95 -13.03
C ALA A 217 28.62 -13.34 -11.99
N ARG A 218 29.91 -13.24 -12.36
CA ARG A 218 31.04 -13.50 -11.44
C ARG A 218 31.05 -12.58 -10.22
N ARG A 219 30.83 -11.25 -10.40
CA ARG A 219 30.85 -10.30 -9.29
C ARG A 219 29.67 -10.48 -8.33
N LEU A 220 28.54 -10.91 -8.83
CA LEU A 220 27.31 -11.03 -8.04
C LEU A 220 27.04 -12.45 -7.54
N GLY A 221 27.89 -13.43 -7.87
CA GLY A 221 27.70 -14.83 -7.52
C GLY A 221 26.49 -15.47 -8.21
N LEU A 222 26.19 -15.07 -9.45
CA LEU A 222 25.04 -15.50 -10.24
C LEU A 222 25.48 -16.29 -11.49
N SER A 223 24.53 -16.95 -12.16
CA SER A 223 24.74 -17.45 -13.52
C SER A 223 24.50 -16.33 -14.55
N GLU A 224 25.14 -16.44 -15.74
CA GLU A 224 24.87 -15.50 -16.84
C GLU A 224 23.41 -15.51 -17.29
N GLY A 225 22.73 -16.66 -17.23
CA GLY A 225 21.30 -16.80 -17.49
C GLY A 225 20.46 -15.98 -16.49
N THR A 226 20.82 -16.04 -15.21
CA THR A 226 20.16 -15.25 -14.16
C THR A 226 20.34 -13.73 -14.38
N VAL A 227 21.56 -13.31 -14.77
CA VAL A 227 21.83 -11.91 -15.10
C VAL A 227 21.00 -11.46 -16.31
N ARG A 228 20.87 -12.29 -17.33
CA ARG A 228 20.02 -12.01 -18.50
C ARG A 228 18.56 -11.81 -18.10
N THR A 229 17.99 -12.72 -17.32
CA THR A 229 16.61 -12.61 -16.82
C THR A 229 16.40 -11.35 -15.98
N HIS A 230 17.37 -10.99 -15.13
CA HIS A 230 17.29 -9.74 -14.39
C HIS A 230 17.30 -8.51 -15.31
N LEU A 231 18.12 -8.51 -16.36
CA LEU A 231 18.17 -7.41 -17.33
C LEU A 231 16.87 -7.30 -18.12
N GLU A 232 16.29 -8.41 -18.57
CA GLU A 232 14.99 -8.44 -19.25
C GLU A 232 13.88 -7.88 -18.36
N ASN A 233 13.87 -8.25 -17.08
CA ASN A 233 12.94 -7.69 -16.09
C ASN A 233 13.18 -6.20 -15.84
N ILE A 234 14.43 -5.74 -15.81
CA ILE A 234 14.79 -4.32 -15.73
C ILE A 234 14.28 -3.57 -16.96
N PHE A 235 14.54 -4.08 -18.16
CA PHE A 235 14.11 -3.42 -19.41
C PHE A 235 12.58 -3.33 -19.48
N SER A 236 11.88 -4.38 -19.09
CA SER A 236 10.41 -4.37 -19.02
C SER A 236 9.90 -3.33 -18.02
N ARG A 237 10.51 -3.23 -16.81
CA ARG A 237 10.14 -2.22 -15.80
C ARG A 237 10.39 -0.80 -16.24
N LEU A 238 11.52 -0.56 -16.90
CA LEU A 238 11.90 0.75 -17.42
C LEU A 238 11.18 1.11 -18.72
N GLN A 239 10.42 0.18 -19.30
CA GLN A 239 9.81 0.30 -20.61
C GLN A 239 10.83 0.68 -21.72
N VAL A 240 12.02 0.10 -21.65
CA VAL A 240 13.11 0.29 -22.62
C VAL A 240 13.44 -1.02 -23.33
N THR A 241 14.00 -0.92 -24.54
CA THR A 241 14.30 -2.09 -25.37
C THR A 241 15.79 -2.40 -25.50
N SER A 242 16.65 -1.58 -24.87
CA SER A 242 18.08 -1.76 -24.99
C SER A 242 18.83 -1.50 -23.68
N ARG A 243 20.01 -2.11 -23.57
CA ARG A 243 20.95 -1.96 -22.45
C ARG A 243 21.36 -0.49 -22.24
N THR A 244 21.66 0.21 -23.33
CA THR A 244 22.05 1.62 -23.30
C THR A 244 20.87 2.50 -22.85
N ALA A 245 19.67 2.26 -23.37
CA ALA A 245 18.48 2.98 -22.96
C ALA A 245 18.15 2.77 -21.46
N ALA A 246 18.39 1.58 -20.93
CA ALA A 246 18.21 1.31 -19.50
C ALA A 246 19.19 2.10 -18.62
N VAL A 247 20.45 2.23 -19.05
CA VAL A 247 21.46 3.02 -18.32
C VAL A 247 21.12 4.51 -18.39
N LEU A 248 20.81 5.03 -19.56
CA LEU A 248 20.40 6.44 -19.74
C LEU A 248 19.18 6.82 -18.90
N HIS A 249 18.19 5.91 -18.85
CA HIS A 249 16.98 6.10 -18.06
C HIS A 249 17.27 6.11 -16.55
N ALA A 250 18.17 5.25 -16.07
CA ALA A 250 18.45 5.09 -14.65
C ALA A 250 19.50 6.09 -14.12
N PHE A 251 20.39 6.59 -14.97
CA PHE A 251 21.53 7.45 -14.61
C PHE A 251 21.69 8.60 -15.61
N PRO A 252 20.70 9.52 -15.70
CA PRO A 252 20.73 10.61 -16.68
C PRO A 252 21.96 11.51 -16.51
N ASP A 253 22.45 11.67 -15.27
CA ASP A 253 23.57 12.56 -14.94
C ASP A 253 24.98 11.94 -15.17
N GLN A 254 25.08 10.67 -15.53
CA GLN A 254 26.38 10.00 -15.74
C GLN A 254 26.84 9.95 -17.22
N VAL A 255 26.05 10.50 -18.12
CA VAL A 255 26.30 10.41 -19.58
C VAL A 255 26.41 11.80 -20.21
N ALA A 256 26.54 12.85 -19.43
CA ALA A 256 26.82 14.22 -19.90
C ALA A 256 28.33 14.50 -19.97
#